data_c0cc5d08cb99cab877fb95ff4377edfe
#
_entry.id   c0cc5d08cb99cab877fb95ff4377edfe
#
_cell.length_a   1.000
_cell.length_b   1.000
_cell.length_c   1.000
_cell.angle_alpha   90.00
_cell.angle_beta   90.00
_cell.angle_gamma   90.00
#
_symmetry.space_group_name_H-M   'P 1'
#
loop_
_entity.id
_entity.type
_entity.pdbx_description
1 polymer ?
#
loop_
_entity_poly.entity_id
_entity_poly.type
_entity_poly.pdbx_seq_one_letter_code
_entity_poly.pdbx_strand_id
1 'polypeptide(L)'
;GVAFVDNAAAAPHGVAASSYVERRAVNASAKERIARAALAYVEEGDILFLDSSTTVAHLAEELARSAFTSLTVITNSVAVMQLFRRFPAHYVRIALGGNYDPQLNSFLGQSAFRELDRLTITKAFVSAFGVDDKNVTTNHERQAELLKKVLDAADKRYLVADSSKFDRTGLY
;
A
#
# COMPACT_ATOMS: atom_id res chain seq x y z
N GLY A 1 3.60 -4.47 -13.43
CA GLY A 1 5.02 -4.76 -13.36
C GLY A 1 5.48 -4.90 -11.91
N VAL A 2 6.37 -5.84 -11.64
CA VAL A 2 6.99 -6.02 -10.32
C VAL A 2 8.32 -5.27 -10.35
N ALA A 3 8.49 -4.28 -9.48
CA ALA A 3 9.77 -3.61 -9.32
C ALA A 3 10.56 -4.32 -8.20
N PHE A 4 11.67 -4.93 -8.54
CA PHE A 4 12.60 -5.55 -7.59
C PHE A 4 13.68 -4.55 -7.17
N VAL A 5 13.90 -4.40 -5.87
CA VAL A 5 15.07 -3.70 -5.32
C VAL A 5 15.71 -4.60 -4.28
N ASP A 6 16.95 -4.94 -4.53
CA ASP A 6 17.79 -6.00 -4.01
C ASP A 6 18.14 -5.97 -2.51
N ASN A 7 18.39 -7.18 -1.98
CA ASN A 7 19.18 -7.61 -0.80
C ASN A 7 18.90 -6.99 0.58
N ALA A 8 18.00 -7.64 1.32
CA ALA A 8 18.11 -7.72 2.77
C ALA A 8 18.06 -9.19 3.22
N ALA A 9 18.93 -9.59 4.13
CA ALA A 9 18.95 -10.92 4.70
C ALA A 9 17.60 -11.32 5.29
N ALA A 10 17.17 -12.57 5.04
CA ALA A 10 15.90 -13.09 5.52
C ALA A 10 15.82 -13.04 7.07
N ALA A 11 14.75 -12.46 7.58
CA ALA A 11 14.44 -12.52 9.01
C ALA A 11 13.91 -13.91 9.39
N PRO A 12 14.17 -14.41 10.61
CA PRO A 12 13.77 -15.75 11.02
C PRO A 12 12.27 -15.96 11.04
N HIS A 13 11.84 -17.17 10.67
CA HIS A 13 10.47 -17.63 10.69
C HIS A 13 9.90 -17.69 12.12
N GLY A 14 8.69 -17.20 12.31
CA GLY A 14 7.94 -17.34 13.55
C GLY A 14 7.78 -16.03 14.30
N VAL A 15 6.99 -15.10 13.75
CA VAL A 15 6.73 -13.80 14.39
C VAL A 15 5.26 -13.71 14.75
N ALA A 16 4.99 -13.48 16.05
CA ALA A 16 3.75 -12.86 16.50
C ALA A 16 3.49 -11.62 15.61
N ALA A 17 2.23 -11.38 15.27
CA ALA A 17 1.86 -10.31 14.35
C ALA A 17 2.44 -8.97 14.83
N SER A 18 3.46 -8.47 14.15
CA SER A 18 4.14 -7.23 14.49
C SER A 18 3.22 -6.03 14.25
N SER A 19 3.28 -5.04 15.14
CA SER A 19 2.54 -3.79 15.01
C SER A 19 2.94 -3.01 13.74
N TYR A 20 2.10 -2.07 13.32
CA TYR A 20 2.44 -1.20 12.19
C TYR A 20 3.77 -0.45 12.42
N VAL A 21 4.01 0.03 13.63
CA VAL A 21 5.23 0.78 13.99
C VAL A 21 6.48 -0.09 13.83
N GLU A 22 6.45 -1.31 14.35
CA GLU A 22 7.55 -2.27 14.20
C GLU A 22 7.82 -2.58 12.73
N ARG A 23 6.76 -2.88 11.94
CA ARG A 23 6.91 -3.13 10.51
C ARG A 23 7.49 -1.93 9.75
N ARG A 24 7.17 -0.70 10.17
CA ARG A 24 7.71 0.51 9.54
C ARG A 24 9.22 0.61 9.70
N ALA A 25 9.76 0.25 10.87
CA ALA A 25 11.18 0.31 11.16
C ALA A 25 11.99 -0.78 10.44
N VAL A 26 11.39 -1.95 10.20
CA VAL A 26 12.08 -3.05 9.52
C VAL A 26 12.30 -2.73 8.05
N ASN A 27 13.55 -2.89 7.56
CA ASN A 27 13.95 -2.67 6.16
C ASN A 27 13.60 -1.26 5.63
N ALA A 28 13.63 -0.23 6.47
CA ALA A 28 13.20 1.13 6.11
C ALA A 28 13.93 1.66 4.85
N SER A 29 15.26 1.49 4.76
CA SER A 29 16.06 1.91 3.60
C SER A 29 15.64 1.19 2.30
N ALA A 30 15.32 -0.11 2.35
CA ALA A 30 14.80 -0.83 1.19
C ALA A 30 13.44 -0.28 0.75
N LYS A 31 12.52 -0.01 1.69
CA LYS A 31 11.21 0.56 1.42
C LYS A 31 11.29 1.96 0.81
N GLU A 32 12.22 2.79 1.25
CA GLU A 32 12.47 4.10 0.65
C GLU A 32 12.95 3.99 -0.80
N ARG A 33 13.86 3.04 -1.09
CA ARG A 33 14.29 2.80 -2.49
C ARG A 33 13.16 2.29 -3.36
N ILE A 34 12.33 1.38 -2.83
CA ILE A 34 11.14 0.86 -3.52
C ILE A 34 10.16 2.00 -3.80
N ALA A 35 9.92 2.86 -2.83
CA ALA A 35 9.02 4.01 -2.97
C ALA A 35 9.48 4.96 -4.08
N ARG A 36 10.77 5.31 -4.12
CA ARG A 36 11.35 6.12 -5.20
C ARG A 36 11.23 5.46 -6.56
N ALA A 37 11.46 4.15 -6.65
CA ALA A 37 11.27 3.41 -7.90
C ALA A 37 9.79 3.35 -8.32
N ALA A 38 8.89 3.17 -7.36
CA ALA A 38 7.45 3.14 -7.61
C ALA A 38 6.91 4.50 -8.10
N LEU A 39 7.49 5.62 -7.65
CA LEU A 39 7.11 6.95 -8.09
C LEU A 39 7.27 7.14 -9.62
N ALA A 40 8.22 6.46 -10.26
CA ALA A 40 8.42 6.50 -11.71
C ALA A 40 7.24 5.91 -12.52
N TYR A 41 6.34 5.19 -11.88
CA TYR A 41 5.14 4.64 -12.51
C TYR A 41 3.90 5.52 -12.31
N VAL A 42 4.03 6.65 -11.63
CA VAL A 42 2.95 7.62 -11.44
C VAL A 42 3.00 8.65 -12.56
N GLU A 43 1.84 8.99 -13.09
CA GLU A 43 1.67 9.95 -14.19
C GLU A 43 0.65 11.03 -13.79
N GLU A 44 0.72 12.18 -14.47
CA GLU A 44 -0.28 13.24 -14.29
C GLU A 44 -1.69 12.74 -14.59
N GLY A 45 -2.65 13.12 -13.74
CA GLY A 45 -4.03 12.72 -13.86
C GLY A 45 -4.36 11.34 -13.27
N ASP A 46 -3.39 10.63 -12.72
CA ASP A 46 -3.65 9.33 -12.11
C ASP A 46 -4.60 9.41 -10.92
N ILE A 47 -5.44 8.38 -10.82
CA ILE A 47 -6.27 8.09 -9.65
C ILE A 47 -5.63 6.88 -8.94
N LEU A 48 -4.88 7.17 -7.89
CA LEU A 48 -4.05 6.21 -7.17
C LEU A 48 -4.79 5.61 -5.99
N PHE A 49 -4.77 4.29 -5.86
CA PHE A 49 -5.04 3.65 -4.58
C PHE A 49 -3.72 3.32 -3.88
N LEU A 50 -3.59 3.76 -2.63
CA LEU A 50 -2.44 3.50 -1.76
C LEU A 50 -2.90 2.66 -0.57
N ASP A 51 -2.38 1.44 -0.43
CA ASP A 51 -2.76 0.53 0.65
C ASP A 51 -2.19 0.94 2.02
N SER A 52 -2.54 0.18 3.06
CA SER A 52 -2.11 0.43 4.44
C SER A 52 -0.72 -0.14 4.80
N SER A 53 0.06 -0.57 3.83
CA SER A 53 1.39 -1.09 4.07
C SER A 53 2.40 0.00 4.41
N THR A 54 3.45 -0.39 5.13
CA THR A 54 4.54 0.53 5.46
C THR A 54 5.38 0.92 4.24
N THR A 55 5.46 0.06 3.22
CA THR A 55 6.17 0.37 1.96
C THR A 55 5.44 1.43 1.16
N VAL A 56 4.11 1.30 1.05
CA VAL A 56 3.29 2.30 0.35
C VAL A 56 3.21 3.62 1.10
N ALA A 57 3.32 3.61 2.44
CA ALA A 57 3.44 4.86 3.20
C ALA A 57 4.70 5.67 2.82
N HIS A 58 5.82 5.02 2.49
CA HIS A 58 7.02 5.72 1.94
C HIS A 58 6.74 6.28 0.54
N LEU A 59 5.98 5.57 -0.32
CA LEU A 59 5.55 6.14 -1.61
C LEU A 59 4.69 7.40 -1.41
N ALA A 60 3.79 7.40 -0.43
CA ALA A 60 2.99 8.58 -0.11
C ALA A 60 3.87 9.77 0.37
N GLU A 61 4.97 9.50 1.07
CA GLU A 61 5.95 10.54 1.45
C GLU A 61 6.67 11.12 0.22
N GLU A 62 7.01 10.30 -0.76
CA GLU A 62 7.61 10.76 -2.02
C GLU A 62 6.59 11.58 -2.85
N LEU A 63 5.32 11.15 -2.91
CA LEU A 63 4.24 11.90 -3.55
C LEU A 63 4.03 13.28 -2.91
N ALA A 64 4.19 13.39 -1.59
CA ALA A 64 4.09 14.67 -0.88
C ALA A 64 5.20 15.68 -1.26
N ARG A 65 6.29 15.21 -1.84
CA ARG A 65 7.44 16.01 -2.29
C ARG A 65 7.53 16.14 -3.81
N SER A 66 6.67 15.44 -4.53
CA SER A 66 6.69 15.40 -6.00
C SER A 66 6.13 16.68 -6.61
N ALA A 67 6.41 16.88 -7.89
CA ALA A 67 5.97 18.05 -8.66
C ALA A 67 4.71 17.79 -9.51
N PHE A 68 4.01 16.67 -9.31
CA PHE A 68 2.75 16.41 -10.02
C PHE A 68 1.73 17.51 -9.73
N THR A 69 0.96 17.87 -10.73
CA THR A 69 -0.03 18.96 -10.67
C THR A 69 -1.47 18.46 -10.63
N SER A 70 -1.71 17.20 -10.93
CA SER A 70 -3.05 16.61 -10.97
C SER A 70 -3.01 15.15 -10.55
N LEU A 71 -3.28 14.87 -9.28
CA LEU A 71 -3.42 13.50 -8.77
C LEU A 71 -4.66 13.38 -7.88
N THR A 72 -5.27 12.20 -7.91
CA THR A 72 -6.24 11.77 -6.90
C THR A 72 -5.60 10.64 -6.09
N VAL A 73 -5.61 10.76 -4.76
CA VAL A 73 -5.09 9.73 -3.85
C VAL A 73 -6.22 9.18 -3.01
N ILE A 74 -6.50 7.89 -3.18
CA ILE A 74 -7.48 7.10 -2.43
C ILE A 74 -6.71 6.19 -1.48
N THR A 75 -7.11 6.11 -0.23
CA THR A 75 -6.45 5.23 0.74
C THR A 75 -7.38 4.81 1.88
N ASN A 76 -7.12 3.64 2.44
CA ASN A 76 -7.67 3.18 3.72
C ASN A 76 -6.64 3.28 4.87
N SER A 77 -5.44 3.77 4.60
CA SER A 77 -4.30 3.84 5.52
C SER A 77 -4.34 5.09 6.40
N VAL A 78 -4.32 4.94 7.71
CA VAL A 78 -4.19 6.09 8.63
C VAL A 78 -2.87 6.82 8.42
N ALA A 79 -1.78 6.10 8.17
CA ALA A 79 -0.47 6.71 7.93
C ALA A 79 -0.45 7.59 6.67
N VAL A 80 -1.11 7.16 5.59
CA VAL A 80 -1.25 7.97 4.37
C VAL A 80 -2.18 9.16 4.60
N MET A 81 -3.30 8.98 5.31
CA MET A 81 -4.22 10.07 5.68
C MET A 81 -3.52 11.17 6.49
N GLN A 82 -2.61 10.82 7.38
CA GLN A 82 -1.80 11.79 8.12
C GLN A 82 -0.91 12.66 7.21
N LEU A 83 -0.51 12.14 6.04
CA LEU A 83 0.25 12.87 5.04
C LEU A 83 -0.60 13.79 4.16
N PHE A 84 -1.92 13.70 4.18
CA PHE A 84 -2.82 14.52 3.36
C PHE A 84 -2.59 16.03 3.54
N ARG A 85 -2.19 16.47 4.73
CA ARG A 85 -1.82 17.86 5.01
C ARG A 85 -0.55 18.33 4.28
N ARG A 86 0.32 17.38 3.91
CA ARG A 86 1.60 17.62 3.25
C ARG A 86 1.50 17.49 1.74
N PHE A 87 0.42 16.90 1.23
CA PHE A 87 0.18 16.81 -0.19
C PHE A 87 -0.10 18.18 -0.80
N PRO A 88 0.34 18.46 -2.02
CA PRO A 88 0.01 19.67 -2.76
C PRO A 88 -1.51 19.96 -2.69
N ALA A 89 -1.88 21.23 -2.56
CA ALA A 89 -3.28 21.63 -2.32
C ALA A 89 -4.25 21.17 -3.43
N HIS A 90 -3.73 21.04 -4.64
CA HIS A 90 -4.49 20.65 -5.83
C HIS A 90 -4.72 19.12 -5.96
N TYR A 91 -4.10 18.29 -5.11
CA TYR A 91 -4.43 16.86 -5.10
C TYR A 91 -5.82 16.63 -4.52
N VAL A 92 -6.61 15.75 -5.15
CA VAL A 92 -7.82 15.21 -4.55
C VAL A 92 -7.42 14.09 -3.57
N ARG A 93 -7.97 14.12 -2.35
CA ARG A 93 -7.63 13.20 -1.27
C ARG A 93 -8.89 12.52 -0.77
N ILE A 94 -8.95 11.21 -0.93
CA ILE A 94 -10.10 10.39 -0.54
C ILE A 94 -9.66 9.39 0.51
N ALA A 95 -10.21 9.50 1.70
CA ALA A 95 -9.98 8.58 2.80
C ALA A 95 -11.16 7.62 2.90
N LEU A 96 -10.93 6.32 2.67
CA LEU A 96 -11.96 5.31 2.89
C LEU A 96 -12.23 5.15 4.38
N GLY A 97 -13.49 5.24 4.76
CA GLY A 97 -13.94 5.01 6.12
C GLY A 97 -14.12 3.53 6.45
N GLY A 98 -14.57 3.25 7.68
CA GLY A 98 -14.85 1.88 8.12
C GLY A 98 -14.47 1.61 9.57
N ASN A 99 -14.28 0.35 9.92
CA ASN A 99 -13.78 -0.07 11.22
C ASN A 99 -12.26 0.07 11.27
N TYR A 100 -11.77 0.78 12.26
CA TYR A 100 -10.32 0.90 12.47
C TYR A 100 -9.71 -0.40 12.97
N ASP A 101 -8.66 -0.86 12.28
CA ASP A 101 -7.81 -1.97 12.68
C ASP A 101 -6.47 -1.42 13.16
N PRO A 102 -6.15 -1.53 14.48
CA PRO A 102 -4.93 -0.98 15.04
C PRO A 102 -3.67 -1.73 14.59
N GLN A 103 -3.77 -3.02 14.28
CA GLN A 103 -2.64 -3.83 13.84
C GLN A 103 -2.19 -3.46 12.43
N LEU A 104 -3.15 -3.19 11.55
CA LEU A 104 -2.92 -2.75 10.19
C LEU A 104 -2.79 -1.23 10.06
N ASN A 105 -3.19 -0.48 11.09
CA ASN A 105 -3.28 0.98 11.08
C ASN A 105 -4.13 1.48 9.89
N SER A 106 -5.29 0.87 9.72
CA SER A 106 -6.15 1.08 8.56
C SER A 106 -7.63 0.97 8.88
N PHE A 107 -8.46 1.49 7.97
CA PHE A 107 -9.91 1.29 7.97
C PHE A 107 -10.30 0.18 7.02
N LEU A 108 -11.18 -0.73 7.49
CA LEU A 108 -11.65 -1.90 6.77
C LEU A 108 -13.16 -2.09 6.93
N GLY A 109 -13.76 -2.97 6.12
CA GLY A 109 -15.14 -3.41 6.22
C GLY A 109 -16.08 -2.81 5.19
N GLN A 110 -17.39 -3.05 5.38
CA GLN A 110 -18.42 -2.79 4.38
C GLN A 110 -18.53 -1.32 3.93
N SER A 111 -18.19 -0.36 4.79
CA SER A 111 -18.20 1.06 4.43
C SER A 111 -17.13 1.35 3.37
N ALA A 112 -15.90 0.84 3.56
CA ALA A 112 -14.83 0.96 2.59
C ALA A 112 -15.20 0.29 1.25
N PHE A 113 -15.83 -0.89 1.29
CA PHE A 113 -16.26 -1.59 0.09
C PHE A 113 -17.28 -0.80 -0.73
N ARG A 114 -18.31 -0.26 -0.07
CA ARG A 114 -19.35 0.53 -0.74
C ARG A 114 -18.79 1.84 -1.34
N GLU A 115 -17.79 2.41 -0.70
CA GLU A 115 -17.15 3.61 -1.22
C GLU A 115 -16.31 3.29 -2.47
N LEU A 116 -15.55 2.19 -2.45
CA LEU A 116 -14.79 1.71 -3.61
C LEU A 116 -15.66 1.43 -4.84
N ASP A 117 -16.90 0.95 -4.67
CA ASP A 117 -17.82 0.71 -5.80
C ASP A 117 -18.16 1.97 -6.61
N ARG A 118 -17.88 3.14 -6.07
CA ARG A 118 -18.20 4.45 -6.66
C ARG A 118 -16.96 5.16 -7.21
N LEU A 119 -15.79 4.58 -7.06
CA LEU A 119 -14.51 5.18 -7.39
C LEU A 119 -13.87 4.47 -8.58
N THR A 120 -13.21 5.23 -9.41
CA THR A 120 -12.31 4.72 -10.46
C THR A 120 -10.90 4.69 -9.91
N ILE A 121 -10.12 3.67 -10.25
CA ILE A 121 -8.72 3.52 -9.85
C ILE A 121 -7.89 3.26 -11.12
N THR A 122 -7.00 4.18 -11.50
CA THR A 122 -6.10 3.96 -12.63
C THR A 122 -4.92 3.08 -12.22
N LYS A 123 -4.37 3.31 -11.02
CA LYS A 123 -3.22 2.56 -10.51
C LYS A 123 -3.39 2.23 -9.04
N ALA A 124 -3.23 0.95 -8.69
CA ALA A 124 -3.19 0.49 -7.31
C ALA A 124 -1.75 0.13 -6.92
N PHE A 125 -1.27 0.69 -5.82
CA PHE A 125 -0.01 0.31 -5.18
C PHE A 125 -0.32 -0.42 -3.89
N VAL A 126 0.07 -1.69 -3.84
CA VAL A 126 -0.20 -2.58 -2.72
C VAL A 126 1.08 -3.32 -2.31
N SER A 127 1.13 -3.78 -1.06
CA SER A 127 2.18 -4.66 -0.59
C SER A 127 1.59 -5.96 -0.07
N ALA A 128 2.44 -6.86 0.42
CA ALA A 128 2.04 -8.19 0.88
C ALA A 128 2.66 -8.55 2.22
N PHE A 129 2.09 -9.54 2.89
CA PHE A 129 2.75 -10.29 3.94
C PHE A 129 3.75 -11.27 3.34
N GLY A 130 3.36 -11.99 2.30
CA GLY A 130 4.16 -12.95 1.59
C GLY A 130 3.86 -13.02 0.10
N VAL A 131 4.86 -13.43 -0.66
CA VAL A 131 4.79 -13.61 -2.12
C VAL A 131 5.45 -14.93 -2.44
N ASP A 132 4.75 -15.81 -3.12
CA ASP A 132 5.27 -17.03 -3.70
C ASP A 132 5.03 -17.06 -5.22
N ASP A 133 5.40 -18.16 -5.88
CA ASP A 133 5.30 -18.31 -7.35
C ASP A 133 3.87 -18.15 -7.90
N LYS A 134 2.86 -18.28 -7.07
CA LYS A 134 1.46 -18.31 -7.48
C LYS A 134 0.62 -17.21 -6.85
N ASN A 135 0.99 -16.77 -5.63
CA ASN A 135 0.11 -15.97 -4.79
C ASN A 135 0.81 -14.76 -4.17
N VAL A 136 0.02 -13.73 -3.97
CA VAL A 136 0.32 -12.59 -3.11
C VAL A 136 -0.61 -12.68 -1.90
N THR A 137 -0.07 -12.78 -0.70
CA THR A 137 -0.83 -13.19 0.49
C THR A 137 -0.73 -12.21 1.64
N THR A 138 -1.73 -12.24 2.51
CA THR A 138 -1.78 -11.53 3.79
C THR A 138 -2.22 -12.46 4.93
N ASN A 139 -2.09 -12.03 6.19
CA ASN A 139 -2.61 -12.77 7.35
C ASN A 139 -3.97 -12.25 7.85
N HIS A 140 -4.56 -11.30 7.15
CA HIS A 140 -5.79 -10.63 7.57
C HIS A 140 -6.86 -10.77 6.47
N GLU A 141 -7.91 -11.55 6.75
CA GLU A 141 -9.00 -11.83 5.82
C GLU A 141 -9.65 -10.56 5.26
N ARG A 142 -10.05 -9.63 6.14
CA ARG A 142 -10.69 -8.36 5.72
C ARG A 142 -9.78 -7.49 4.86
N GLN A 143 -8.46 -7.57 5.08
CA GLN A 143 -7.50 -6.88 4.22
C GLN A 143 -7.41 -7.56 2.85
N ALA A 144 -7.39 -8.91 2.81
CA ALA A 144 -7.39 -9.65 1.55
C ALA A 144 -8.63 -9.30 0.71
N GLU A 145 -9.82 -9.29 1.32
CA GLU A 145 -11.06 -8.90 0.65
C GLU A 145 -11.00 -7.47 0.07
N LEU A 146 -10.50 -6.50 0.86
CA LEU A 146 -10.37 -5.12 0.39
C LEU A 146 -9.37 -5.02 -0.76
N LEU A 147 -8.19 -5.62 -0.62
CA LEU A 147 -7.15 -5.57 -1.64
C LEU A 147 -7.59 -6.28 -2.93
N LYS A 148 -8.29 -7.42 -2.83
CA LYS A 148 -8.86 -8.08 -4.01
C LYS A 148 -9.79 -7.14 -4.76
N LYS A 149 -10.72 -6.49 -4.06
CA LYS A 149 -11.66 -5.55 -4.67
C LYS A 149 -10.95 -4.38 -5.34
N VAL A 150 -9.92 -3.81 -4.70
CA VAL A 150 -9.10 -2.74 -5.26
C VAL A 150 -8.37 -3.20 -6.52
N LEU A 151 -7.74 -4.38 -6.46
CA LEU A 151 -6.99 -4.94 -7.59
C LEU A 151 -7.91 -5.29 -8.77
N ASP A 152 -9.14 -5.73 -8.50
CA ASP A 152 -10.13 -6.00 -9.55
C ASP A 152 -10.61 -4.70 -10.22
N ALA A 153 -10.71 -3.61 -9.46
CA ALA A 153 -11.15 -2.30 -9.97
C ALA A 153 -10.05 -1.48 -10.66
N ALA A 154 -8.77 -1.76 -10.41
CA ALA A 154 -7.65 -0.97 -10.91
C ALA A 154 -7.23 -1.37 -12.34
N ASP A 155 -6.96 -0.37 -13.20
CA ASP A 155 -6.44 -0.59 -14.54
C ASP A 155 -5.02 -1.18 -14.51
N LYS A 156 -4.16 -0.62 -13.65
CA LYS A 156 -2.79 -1.10 -13.43
C LYS A 156 -2.54 -1.42 -11.95
N ARG A 157 -1.82 -2.51 -11.70
CA ARG A 157 -1.57 -3.05 -10.37
C ARG A 157 -0.08 -3.14 -10.13
N TYR A 158 0.38 -2.57 -9.01
CA TYR A 158 1.78 -2.56 -8.62
C TYR A 158 1.94 -3.19 -7.25
N LEU A 159 2.66 -4.30 -7.19
CA LEU A 159 3.11 -4.89 -5.93
C LEU A 159 4.45 -4.25 -5.55
N VAL A 160 4.50 -3.62 -4.38
CA VAL A 160 5.70 -3.00 -3.82
C VAL A 160 6.11 -3.76 -2.56
N ALA A 161 7.15 -4.56 -2.69
CA ALA A 161 7.60 -5.47 -1.64
C ALA A 161 9.13 -5.54 -1.60
N ASP A 162 9.71 -5.56 -0.40
CA ASP A 162 11.13 -5.87 -0.22
C ASP A 162 11.37 -7.39 -0.27
N SER A 163 12.63 -7.79 -0.46
CA SER A 163 12.99 -9.20 -0.65
C SER A 163 12.60 -10.12 0.51
N SER A 164 12.39 -9.60 1.72
CA SER A 164 11.94 -10.41 2.86
C SER A 164 10.51 -10.94 2.74
N LYS A 165 9.76 -10.49 1.71
CA LYS A 165 8.39 -10.93 1.44
C LYS A 165 8.31 -12.14 0.50
N PHE A 166 9.39 -12.45 -0.20
CA PHE A 166 9.46 -13.61 -1.09
C PHE A 166 9.65 -14.89 -0.29
N ASP A 167 9.25 -16.01 -0.86
CA ASP A 167 9.28 -17.35 -0.24
C ASP A 167 8.53 -17.40 1.12
N ARG A 168 7.51 -16.58 1.26
CA ARG A 168 6.62 -16.54 2.42
C ARG A 168 5.18 -16.62 1.97
N THR A 169 4.37 -17.33 2.74
CA THR A 169 2.94 -17.47 2.49
C THR A 169 2.16 -17.05 3.72
N GLY A 170 1.15 -16.21 3.54
CA GLY A 170 0.15 -15.86 4.54
C GLY A 170 -1.06 -16.78 4.45
N LEU A 171 -2.07 -16.54 5.29
CA LEU A 171 -3.28 -17.35 5.38
C LEU A 171 -4.28 -17.07 4.22
N TYR A 172 -4.30 -15.84 3.68
CA TYR A 172 -5.28 -15.36 2.72
C TYR A 172 -4.62 -14.74 1.50
#